data_463072b50368b8ffb397e36da0d0996d
#
_entry.id   463072b50368b8ffb397e36da0d0996d
#
_cell.length_a   1.000
_cell.length_b   1.000
_cell.length_c   1.000
_cell.angle_alpha   90.00
_cell.angle_beta   90.00
_cell.angle_gamma   90.00
#
_symmetry.space_group_name_H-M   'P 1'
#
loop_
_entity.id
_entity.type
_entity.pdbx_description
1 polymer ?
#
loop_
_entity_poly.entity_id
_entity_poly.type
_entity_poly.pdbx_seq_one_letter_code
_entity_poly.pdbx_strand_id
1 'polypeptide(L)'
;MERQKNFKRNLIMILLVISAFIVQKATSQPVIGLDNWYNRETNAKTGKPFHYLWTDTEFSGYSRWGEIFIAKGAKLTTVGKPDKEVLKKISVYILVDPDTTTESPSPNYFNPEDIKAIQTWVKKGGVLAVLANDAPNCEFTHLNMLMSQFGMTFNHVTLHPVTGTNFEMGACKNLPDHPLFKGVSKIYIKEVSDINLSGTAKAILTENRKVLIADNKYGKGYVFAIGDPWIYNEYIDHDRLPETFENRKAAENLTDMLLEYAKKK
;
A
#
# COMPACT_ATOMS: atom_id res chain seq x y z
N MET A 1 47.38 12.19 -46.35
CA MET A 1 45.95 12.67 -46.42
C MET A 1 44.91 11.59 -46.10
N GLU A 2 45.08 10.37 -46.53
CA GLU A 2 44.17 9.25 -46.27
C GLU A 2 44.07 8.82 -44.81
N ARG A 3 45.18 8.79 -44.05
CA ARG A 3 45.16 8.44 -42.59
C ARG A 3 44.35 9.41 -41.74
N GLN A 4 44.32 10.70 -42.07
CA GLN A 4 43.50 11.69 -41.34
C GLN A 4 41.99 11.57 -41.64
N LYS A 5 41.62 11.16 -42.86
CA LYS A 5 40.22 10.93 -43.22
C LYS A 5 39.64 9.71 -42.48
N ASN A 6 40.44 8.64 -42.38
CA ASN A 6 39.99 7.43 -41.67
C ASN A 6 39.87 7.64 -40.16
N PHE A 7 40.76 8.45 -39.55
CA PHE A 7 40.64 8.78 -38.11
C PHE A 7 39.38 9.59 -37.80
N LYS A 8 39.05 10.62 -38.60
CA LYS A 8 37.81 11.41 -38.44
C LYS A 8 36.57 10.57 -38.66
N ARG A 9 36.58 9.65 -39.62
CA ARG A 9 35.42 8.76 -39.88
C ARG A 9 35.17 7.77 -38.74
N ASN A 10 36.23 7.22 -38.16
CA ASN A 10 36.14 6.32 -37.02
C ASN A 10 35.72 7.07 -35.74
N LEU A 11 36.19 8.31 -35.55
CA LEU A 11 35.79 9.14 -34.40
C LEU A 11 34.29 9.52 -34.46
N ILE A 12 33.78 9.85 -35.64
CA ILE A 12 32.34 10.14 -35.85
C ILE A 12 31.50 8.88 -35.64
N MET A 13 31.96 7.71 -36.08
CA MET A 13 31.26 6.44 -35.84
C MET A 13 31.23 6.07 -34.35
N ILE A 14 32.28 6.31 -33.59
CA ILE A 14 32.33 6.08 -32.13
C ILE A 14 31.40 7.05 -31.40
N LEU A 15 31.34 8.31 -31.80
CA LEU A 15 30.42 9.29 -31.22
C LEU A 15 28.93 8.97 -31.51
N LEU A 16 28.62 8.44 -32.70
CA LEU A 16 27.27 7.99 -33.06
C LEU A 16 26.83 6.72 -32.29
N VAL A 17 27.77 5.82 -32.00
CA VAL A 17 27.48 4.60 -31.21
C VAL A 17 27.30 4.93 -29.72
N ILE A 18 28.03 5.91 -29.17
CA ILE A 18 27.85 6.33 -27.78
C ILE A 18 26.53 7.10 -27.57
N SER A 19 26.04 7.85 -28.56
CA SER A 19 24.77 8.55 -28.47
C SER A 19 23.54 7.62 -28.57
N ALA A 20 23.69 6.41 -29.08
CA ALA A 20 22.62 5.44 -29.23
C ALA A 20 22.30 4.65 -27.94
N PHE A 21 23.14 4.75 -26.88
CA PHE A 21 22.97 3.98 -25.65
C PHE A 21 22.35 4.75 -24.46
N ILE A 22 21.98 6.02 -24.63
CA ILE A 22 21.25 6.76 -23.59
C ILE A 22 19.84 7.06 -24.05
N VAL A 23 19.09 6.03 -24.45
CA VAL A 23 17.65 6.06 -24.29
C VAL A 23 17.36 5.62 -22.86
N GLN A 24 17.55 6.49 -21.89
CA GLN A 24 16.90 6.35 -20.61
C GLN A 24 15.40 6.26 -20.89
N LYS A 25 14.82 5.06 -20.74
CA LYS A 25 13.37 4.94 -20.65
C LYS A 25 12.94 5.93 -19.58
N ALA A 26 12.29 7.01 -19.99
CA ALA A 26 11.61 7.89 -19.06
C ALA A 26 10.59 7.02 -18.33
N THR A 27 10.94 6.54 -17.15
CA THR A 27 10.00 5.83 -16.31
C THR A 27 8.94 6.86 -15.93
N SER A 28 7.71 6.64 -16.37
CA SER A 28 6.61 7.52 -15.99
C SER A 28 6.55 7.61 -14.47
N GLN A 29 6.38 8.82 -13.94
CA GLN A 29 6.25 9.06 -12.51
C GLN A 29 5.13 8.17 -11.94
N PRO A 30 5.37 7.35 -10.91
CA PRO A 30 4.35 6.48 -10.36
C PRO A 30 3.21 7.30 -9.75
N VAL A 31 1.98 6.87 -9.99
CA VAL A 31 0.77 7.50 -9.44
C VAL A 31 0.18 6.57 -8.38
N ILE A 32 0.02 7.09 -7.17
CA ILE A 32 -0.50 6.36 -6.02
C ILE A 32 -1.95 6.77 -5.79
N GLY A 33 -2.86 5.83 -6.00
CA GLY A 33 -4.28 6.01 -5.79
C GLY A 33 -4.68 5.52 -4.39
N LEU A 34 -5.26 6.39 -3.59
CA LEU A 34 -5.87 6.04 -2.31
C LEU A 34 -7.38 5.91 -2.48
N ASP A 35 -7.95 4.84 -1.99
CA ASP A 35 -9.39 4.60 -2.04
C ASP A 35 -10.19 5.70 -1.36
N ASN A 36 -11.27 6.10 -1.98
CA ASN A 36 -12.33 6.91 -1.40
C ASN A 36 -13.68 6.51 -2.01
N TRP A 37 -13.82 5.20 -2.23
CA TRP A 37 -15.05 4.60 -2.72
C TRP A 37 -15.61 3.59 -1.74
N TYR A 38 -14.78 2.70 -1.24
CA TYR A 38 -15.17 1.71 -0.24
C TYR A 38 -15.01 2.25 1.18
N ASN A 39 -14.01 3.12 1.42
CA ASN A 39 -13.94 3.97 2.60
C ASN A 39 -14.32 5.40 2.21
N ARG A 40 -15.39 5.90 2.77
CA ARG A 40 -15.93 7.23 2.47
C ARG A 40 -16.68 7.86 3.64
N GLU A 41 -16.17 7.60 4.80
CA GLU A 41 -16.73 8.14 6.02
C GLU A 41 -16.87 9.66 5.99
N THR A 42 -17.89 10.14 6.69
CA THR A 42 -18.10 11.57 6.90
C THR A 42 -18.15 11.89 8.38
N ASN A 43 -17.45 12.91 8.79
CA ASN A 43 -17.49 13.40 10.13
C ASN A 43 -18.90 13.90 10.46
N ALA A 44 -19.57 13.30 11.43
CA ALA A 44 -20.96 13.59 11.77
C ALA A 44 -21.22 15.05 12.20
N LYS A 45 -20.18 15.76 12.70
CA LYS A 45 -20.28 17.16 13.12
C LYS A 45 -20.09 18.15 11.98
N THR A 46 -19.25 17.82 11.02
CA THR A 46 -18.84 18.76 9.94
C THR A 46 -19.42 18.39 8.59
N GLY A 47 -19.89 17.17 8.40
CA GLY A 47 -20.35 16.62 7.13
C GLY A 47 -19.23 16.47 6.08
N LYS A 48 -17.97 16.64 6.47
CA LYS A 48 -16.81 16.53 5.56
C LYS A 48 -16.26 15.10 5.57
N PRO A 49 -15.73 14.61 4.44
CA PRO A 49 -14.97 13.36 4.42
C PRO A 49 -13.83 13.43 5.42
N PHE A 50 -13.58 12.33 6.11
CA PHE A 50 -12.52 12.22 7.09
C PHE A 50 -12.02 10.76 7.15
N HIS A 51 -10.98 10.48 7.92
CA HIS A 51 -10.18 9.26 7.99
C HIS A 51 -9.41 8.95 6.70
N TYR A 52 -8.21 8.49 6.85
CA TYR A 52 -7.31 7.92 5.84
C TYR A 52 -7.09 8.75 4.56
N LEU A 53 -7.47 10.04 4.50
CA LEU A 53 -7.31 10.84 3.29
C LEU A 53 -5.90 11.42 3.17
N TRP A 54 -5.42 11.60 1.93
CA TRP A 54 -4.16 12.32 1.66
C TRP A 54 -4.17 13.78 2.16
N THR A 55 -5.34 14.38 2.24
CA THR A 55 -5.54 15.75 2.70
C THR A 55 -5.92 15.85 4.18
N ASP A 56 -6.12 14.72 4.84
CA ASP A 56 -6.42 14.67 6.26
C ASP A 56 -5.11 14.75 7.05
N THR A 57 -4.93 15.87 7.76
CA THR A 57 -3.75 16.17 8.59
C THR A 57 -3.97 15.82 10.06
N GLU A 58 -5.18 15.38 10.42
CA GLU A 58 -5.52 14.93 11.76
C GLU A 58 -4.91 13.54 12.04
N PHE A 59 -5.09 13.03 13.25
CA PHE A 59 -4.44 11.79 13.69
C PHE A 59 -4.69 10.60 12.77
N SER A 60 -5.93 10.34 12.42
CA SER A 60 -6.31 9.21 11.55
C SER A 60 -6.06 9.43 10.05
N GLY A 61 -5.47 10.56 9.67
CA GLY A 61 -5.17 10.87 8.28
C GLY A 61 -3.95 10.15 7.74
N TYR A 62 -3.78 10.21 6.41
CA TYR A 62 -2.64 9.64 5.68
C TYR A 62 -1.75 10.71 5.02
N SER A 63 -1.89 11.99 5.41
CA SER A 63 -1.09 13.06 4.83
C SER A 63 0.42 12.82 5.00
N ARG A 64 0.86 12.31 6.15
CA ARG A 64 2.28 12.02 6.44
C ARG A 64 2.81 10.85 5.60
N TRP A 65 2.01 9.83 5.39
CA TRP A 65 2.40 8.76 4.48
C TRP A 65 2.44 9.25 3.02
N GLY A 66 1.50 10.12 2.65
CA GLY A 66 1.51 10.80 1.35
C GLY A 66 2.79 11.59 1.10
N GLU A 67 3.29 12.34 2.11
CA GLU A 67 4.56 13.06 2.03
C GLU A 67 5.76 12.13 1.76
N ILE A 68 5.78 10.93 2.34
CA ILE A 68 6.83 9.93 2.07
C ILE A 68 6.79 9.50 0.58
N PHE A 69 5.61 9.25 0.01
CA PHE A 69 5.48 8.94 -1.41
C PHE A 69 5.95 10.08 -2.31
N ILE A 70 5.56 11.33 -1.98
CA ILE A 70 5.98 12.53 -2.74
C ILE A 70 7.48 12.71 -2.69
N ALA A 71 8.10 12.57 -1.52
CA ALA A 71 9.55 12.66 -1.34
C ALA A 71 10.33 11.61 -2.18
N LYS A 72 9.69 10.46 -2.48
CA LYS A 72 10.23 9.41 -3.35
C LYS A 72 9.84 9.58 -4.82
N GLY A 73 9.30 10.74 -5.20
CA GLY A 73 9.01 11.12 -6.58
C GLY A 73 7.69 10.60 -7.13
N ALA A 74 6.76 10.14 -6.30
CA ALA A 74 5.42 9.72 -6.73
C ALA A 74 4.44 10.90 -6.79
N LYS A 75 3.32 10.70 -7.51
CA LYS A 75 2.13 11.57 -7.48
C LYS A 75 1.03 10.89 -6.68
N LEU A 76 0.29 11.66 -5.91
CA LEU A 76 -0.88 11.18 -5.18
C LEU A 76 -2.16 11.50 -5.95
N THR A 77 -3.13 10.61 -5.83
CA THR A 77 -4.50 10.84 -6.31
C THR A 77 -5.48 10.11 -5.40
N THR A 78 -6.72 10.55 -5.41
CA THR A 78 -7.84 9.84 -4.77
C THR A 78 -8.54 9.01 -5.83
N VAL A 79 -8.94 7.80 -5.47
CA VAL A 79 -9.63 6.84 -6.33
C VAL A 79 -11.09 6.75 -5.89
N GLY A 80 -12.00 7.12 -6.78
CA GLY A 80 -13.41 6.77 -6.68
C GLY A 80 -13.65 5.31 -7.10
N LYS A 81 -14.77 5.00 -7.75
CA LYS A 81 -15.03 3.63 -8.21
C LYS A 81 -13.85 3.08 -9.03
N PRO A 82 -13.22 1.95 -8.62
CA PRO A 82 -12.01 1.44 -9.25
C PRO A 82 -12.28 0.66 -10.52
N ASP A 83 -12.83 1.32 -11.53
CA ASP A 83 -13.03 0.74 -12.84
C ASP A 83 -11.71 0.62 -13.64
N LYS A 84 -11.80 -0.02 -14.81
CA LYS A 84 -10.65 -0.24 -15.69
C LYS A 84 -9.97 1.05 -16.13
N GLU A 85 -10.72 2.13 -16.36
CA GLU A 85 -10.18 3.39 -16.86
C GLU A 85 -9.51 4.20 -15.74
N VAL A 86 -10.01 4.10 -14.52
CA VAL A 86 -9.37 4.67 -13.33
C VAL A 86 -8.08 3.90 -12.99
N LEU A 87 -8.15 2.57 -12.93
CA LEU A 87 -7.00 1.72 -12.58
C LEU A 87 -5.83 1.82 -13.57
N LYS A 88 -6.08 2.11 -14.85
CA LYS A 88 -5.00 2.34 -15.83
C LYS A 88 -4.13 3.55 -15.52
N LYS A 89 -4.66 4.53 -14.80
CA LYS A 89 -3.99 5.81 -14.51
C LYS A 89 -3.10 5.75 -13.27
N ILE A 90 -3.18 4.68 -12.50
CA ILE A 90 -2.43 4.50 -11.25
C ILE A 90 -1.45 3.33 -11.34
N SER A 91 -0.40 3.41 -10.55
CA SER A 91 0.64 2.38 -10.43
C SER A 91 0.44 1.53 -9.17
N VAL A 92 0.00 2.17 -8.09
CA VAL A 92 -0.34 1.55 -6.80
C VAL A 92 -1.77 1.96 -6.45
N TYR A 93 -2.58 1.01 -6.01
CA TYR A 93 -3.89 1.24 -5.40
C TYR A 93 -3.83 0.87 -3.94
N ILE A 94 -4.05 1.84 -3.07
CA ILE A 94 -4.18 1.65 -1.63
C ILE A 94 -5.66 1.59 -1.30
N LEU A 95 -6.10 0.45 -0.87
CA LEU A 95 -7.44 0.17 -0.39
C LEU A 95 -7.37 0.11 1.14
N VAL A 96 -8.11 0.95 1.80
CA VAL A 96 -8.10 1.05 3.26
C VAL A 96 -9.51 0.89 3.80
N ASP A 97 -9.65 0.09 4.83
CA ASP A 97 -10.80 0.01 5.76
C ASP A 97 -12.17 0.19 5.07
N PRO A 98 -12.65 -0.78 4.27
CA PRO A 98 -13.97 -0.67 3.65
C PRO A 98 -15.07 -0.51 4.70
N ASP A 99 -15.90 0.52 4.53
CA ASP A 99 -16.94 0.95 5.47
C ASP A 99 -17.95 -0.17 5.79
N THR A 100 -18.29 -0.28 7.05
CA THR A 100 -19.49 -1.00 7.52
C THR A 100 -20.73 -0.10 7.51
N THR A 101 -21.89 -0.68 7.75
CA THR A 101 -23.15 0.08 7.90
C THR A 101 -23.20 0.95 9.16
N THR A 102 -22.26 0.76 10.10
CA THR A 102 -22.14 1.58 11.31
C THR A 102 -21.34 2.87 11.04
N GLU A 103 -20.47 2.87 10.04
CA GLU A 103 -19.59 4.00 9.67
C GLU A 103 -20.17 4.82 8.53
N SER A 104 -20.77 4.14 7.57
CA SER A 104 -21.45 4.79 6.44
C SER A 104 -22.90 4.27 6.33
N PRO A 105 -23.92 5.14 6.26
CA PRO A 105 -25.32 4.71 6.14
C PRO A 105 -25.62 3.92 4.86
N SER A 106 -24.76 4.05 3.84
CA SER A 106 -24.89 3.38 2.54
C SER A 106 -23.51 3.06 1.99
N PRO A 107 -22.82 2.07 2.56
CA PRO A 107 -21.47 1.73 2.12
C PRO A 107 -21.48 1.13 0.70
N ASN A 108 -20.39 1.31 -0.01
CA ASN A 108 -20.18 0.63 -1.29
C ASN A 108 -19.54 -0.74 -1.04
N TYR A 109 -20.01 -1.76 -1.72
CA TYR A 109 -19.49 -3.12 -1.60
C TYR A 109 -18.83 -3.56 -2.90
N PHE A 110 -17.83 -4.44 -2.78
CA PHE A 110 -17.21 -5.08 -3.95
C PHE A 110 -18.23 -5.96 -4.67
N ASN A 111 -18.41 -5.71 -5.95
CA ASN A 111 -19.21 -6.55 -6.85
C ASN A 111 -18.30 -7.34 -7.81
N PRO A 112 -18.82 -8.34 -8.53
CA PRO A 112 -18.01 -9.16 -9.46
C PRO A 112 -17.24 -8.36 -10.52
N GLU A 113 -17.78 -7.22 -10.98
CA GLU A 113 -17.16 -6.37 -12.00
C GLU A 113 -15.95 -5.62 -11.42
N ASP A 114 -16.08 -5.04 -10.24
CA ASP A 114 -14.99 -4.36 -9.52
C ASP A 114 -13.87 -5.35 -9.20
N ILE A 115 -14.21 -6.54 -8.67
CA ILE A 115 -13.27 -7.62 -8.38
C ILE A 115 -12.50 -8.01 -9.66
N LYS A 116 -13.20 -8.21 -10.76
CA LYS A 116 -12.59 -8.56 -12.04
C LYS A 116 -11.69 -7.47 -12.59
N ALA A 117 -12.07 -6.20 -12.44
CA ALA A 117 -11.26 -5.05 -12.87
C ALA A 117 -9.95 -5.00 -12.07
N ILE A 118 -10.01 -5.04 -10.73
CA ILE A 118 -8.85 -5.01 -9.83
C ILE A 118 -7.96 -6.23 -10.08
N GLN A 119 -8.51 -7.44 -10.10
CA GLN A 119 -7.76 -8.68 -10.35
C GLN A 119 -7.01 -8.62 -11.68
N THR A 120 -7.68 -8.17 -12.75
CA THR A 120 -7.08 -8.07 -14.07
C THR A 120 -5.96 -7.04 -14.10
N TRP A 121 -6.15 -5.91 -13.41
CA TRP A 121 -5.17 -4.84 -13.32
C TRP A 121 -3.92 -5.29 -12.55
N VAL A 122 -4.09 -5.95 -11.40
CA VAL A 122 -2.97 -6.54 -10.64
C VAL A 122 -2.24 -7.56 -11.51
N LYS A 123 -2.95 -8.51 -12.17
CA LYS A 123 -2.33 -9.53 -13.02
C LYS A 123 -1.44 -8.91 -14.11
N LYS A 124 -1.75 -7.69 -14.58
CA LYS A 124 -0.99 -6.95 -15.61
C LYS A 124 0.15 -6.09 -15.05
N GLY A 125 0.40 -6.09 -13.76
CA GLY A 125 1.50 -5.39 -13.12
C GLY A 125 1.07 -4.24 -12.20
N GLY A 126 -0.21 -4.12 -11.87
CA GLY A 126 -0.69 -3.22 -10.82
C GLY A 126 -0.23 -3.68 -9.44
N VAL A 127 -0.07 -2.74 -8.53
CA VAL A 127 0.30 -2.99 -7.12
C VAL A 127 -0.88 -2.63 -6.24
N LEU A 128 -1.44 -3.62 -5.55
CA LEU A 128 -2.55 -3.45 -4.61
C LEU A 128 -2.01 -3.53 -3.18
N ALA A 129 -2.24 -2.50 -2.37
CA ALA A 129 -1.99 -2.52 -0.93
C ALA A 129 -3.34 -2.44 -0.21
N VAL A 130 -3.65 -3.45 0.61
CA VAL A 130 -4.88 -3.52 1.39
C VAL A 130 -4.54 -3.39 2.86
N LEU A 131 -5.03 -2.32 3.46
CA LEU A 131 -4.95 -2.06 4.88
C LEU A 131 -6.39 -2.18 5.42
N ALA A 132 -6.74 -3.37 5.90
CA ALA A 132 -8.06 -3.63 6.48
C ALA A 132 -8.18 -2.99 7.87
N ASN A 133 -9.11 -3.43 8.65
CA ASN A 133 -9.26 -3.05 10.05
C ASN A 133 -9.66 -4.30 10.84
N ASP A 134 -9.99 -4.14 12.12
CA ASP A 134 -10.52 -5.23 12.95
C ASP A 134 -12.05 -5.36 12.85
N ALA A 135 -12.59 -6.37 13.48
CA ALA A 135 -14.02 -6.45 13.72
C ALA A 135 -14.41 -5.55 14.93
N PRO A 136 -15.46 -4.71 14.81
CA PRO A 136 -16.49 -4.67 13.76
C PRO A 136 -16.26 -3.57 12.70
N ASN A 137 -15.09 -2.96 12.65
CA ASN A 137 -14.86 -1.73 11.87
C ASN A 137 -14.74 -1.97 10.35
N CYS A 138 -14.27 -3.14 9.90
CA CYS A 138 -14.09 -3.41 8.46
C CYS A 138 -15.19 -4.31 7.88
N GLU A 139 -15.62 -3.99 6.65
CA GLU A 139 -16.57 -4.83 5.90
C GLU A 139 -15.83 -6.01 5.24
N PHE A 140 -15.71 -7.12 5.95
CA PHE A 140 -14.97 -8.30 5.50
C PHE A 140 -15.68 -9.16 4.47
N THR A 141 -17.01 -9.19 4.44
CA THR A 141 -17.76 -10.12 3.58
C THR A 141 -17.41 -9.92 2.12
N HIS A 142 -17.53 -8.69 1.61
CA HIS A 142 -17.26 -8.37 0.22
C HIS A 142 -15.76 -8.12 -0.01
N LEU A 143 -15.02 -7.58 0.96
CA LEU A 143 -13.57 -7.47 0.90
C LEU A 143 -12.94 -8.86 0.67
N ASN A 144 -13.38 -9.90 1.37
CA ASN A 144 -12.87 -11.25 1.22
C ASN A 144 -13.23 -11.89 -0.14
N MET A 145 -14.29 -11.44 -0.80
CA MET A 145 -14.55 -11.85 -2.20
C MET A 145 -13.43 -11.38 -3.15
N LEU A 146 -12.91 -10.18 -2.93
CA LEU A 146 -11.74 -9.66 -3.64
C LEU A 146 -10.47 -10.37 -3.20
N MET A 147 -10.20 -10.43 -1.90
CA MET A 147 -8.92 -10.90 -1.35
C MET A 147 -8.70 -12.39 -1.57
N SER A 148 -9.75 -13.19 -1.62
CA SER A 148 -9.67 -14.62 -1.96
C SER A 148 -9.08 -14.86 -3.36
N GLN A 149 -9.24 -13.92 -4.30
CA GLN A 149 -8.63 -14.00 -5.64
C GLN A 149 -7.09 -13.96 -5.59
N PHE A 150 -6.56 -13.45 -4.48
CA PHE A 150 -5.12 -13.34 -4.24
C PHE A 150 -4.60 -14.33 -3.19
N GLY A 151 -5.44 -15.29 -2.76
CA GLY A 151 -5.08 -16.31 -1.79
C GLY A 151 -5.04 -15.79 -0.34
N MET A 152 -5.74 -14.74 -0.03
CA MET A 152 -5.83 -14.14 1.32
C MET A 152 -7.29 -13.97 1.71
N THR A 153 -7.61 -14.18 2.99
CA THR A 153 -8.92 -13.83 3.56
C THR A 153 -8.73 -13.35 4.99
N PHE A 154 -9.29 -12.22 5.31
CA PHE A 154 -9.27 -11.68 6.67
C PHE A 154 -10.27 -12.41 7.55
N ASN A 155 -9.89 -12.65 8.79
CA ASN A 155 -10.78 -13.20 9.81
C ASN A 155 -11.54 -12.06 10.50
N HIS A 156 -12.77 -12.34 10.93
CA HIS A 156 -13.60 -11.38 11.66
C HIS A 156 -13.25 -11.39 13.15
N VAL A 157 -12.09 -10.84 13.50
CA VAL A 157 -11.55 -10.83 14.87
C VAL A 157 -10.87 -9.50 15.18
N THR A 158 -10.66 -9.24 16.47
CA THR A 158 -9.85 -8.13 16.99
C THR A 158 -8.70 -8.72 17.80
N LEU A 159 -7.49 -8.62 17.31
CA LEU A 159 -6.25 -8.95 18.02
C LEU A 159 -5.59 -7.65 18.48
N HIS A 160 -4.62 -7.73 19.42
CA HIS A 160 -3.92 -6.58 19.98
C HIS A 160 -4.86 -5.47 20.50
N PRO A 161 -5.85 -5.80 21.35
CA PRO A 161 -6.70 -4.77 21.93
C PRO A 161 -5.86 -3.87 22.85
N VAL A 162 -5.83 -2.57 22.56
CA VAL A 162 -5.03 -1.61 23.32
C VAL A 162 -5.92 -0.79 24.25
N THR A 163 -5.54 -0.72 25.53
CA THR A 163 -6.26 0.06 26.54
C THR A 163 -5.50 1.34 26.86
N GLY A 164 -6.14 2.47 26.65
CA GLY A 164 -5.57 3.80 26.91
C GLY A 164 -4.24 4.03 26.16
N THR A 165 -3.21 4.39 26.88
CA THR A 165 -1.86 4.65 26.31
C THR A 165 -0.90 3.48 26.52
N ASN A 166 -1.38 2.28 26.79
CA ASN A 166 -0.52 1.10 26.93
C ASN A 166 -0.13 0.55 25.54
N PHE A 167 0.70 1.29 24.84
CA PHE A 167 1.14 0.96 23.46
C PHE A 167 1.87 -0.38 23.36
N GLU A 168 2.45 -0.89 24.47
CA GLU A 168 3.10 -2.20 24.47
C GLU A 168 2.13 -3.37 24.19
N MET A 169 0.83 -3.18 24.37
CA MET A 169 -0.19 -4.17 24.01
C MET A 169 -0.33 -4.37 22.50
N GLY A 170 0.04 -3.37 21.70
CA GLY A 170 0.10 -3.45 20.22
C GLY A 170 1.52 -3.60 19.67
N ALA A 171 2.51 -3.89 20.52
CA ALA A 171 3.91 -3.96 20.10
C ALA A 171 4.26 -5.28 19.42
N CYS A 172 4.71 -5.24 18.16
CA CYS A 172 5.34 -6.35 17.45
C CYS A 172 6.87 -6.19 17.50
N LYS A 173 7.56 -7.12 18.17
CA LYS A 173 9.02 -7.06 18.45
C LYS A 173 9.83 -8.15 17.73
N ASN A 174 9.21 -9.30 17.44
CA ASN A 174 9.88 -10.42 16.77
C ASN A 174 9.69 -10.28 15.24
N LEU A 175 10.26 -9.21 14.70
CA LEU A 175 10.12 -8.90 13.28
C LEU A 175 11.04 -9.81 12.45
N PRO A 176 10.55 -10.41 11.35
CA PRO A 176 11.37 -11.29 10.51
C PRO A 176 12.37 -10.48 9.68
N ASP A 177 13.39 -11.15 9.15
CA ASP A 177 14.27 -10.59 8.12
C ASP A 177 13.50 -10.41 6.80
N HIS A 178 12.94 -9.24 6.65
CA HIS A 178 12.11 -8.87 5.50
C HIS A 178 12.37 -7.39 5.14
N PRO A 179 12.35 -6.99 3.84
CA PRO A 179 12.56 -5.60 3.42
C PRO A 179 11.69 -4.58 4.17
N LEU A 180 10.45 -4.94 4.51
CA LEU A 180 9.54 -4.11 5.31
C LEU A 180 10.14 -3.70 6.67
N PHE A 181 10.91 -4.59 7.26
CA PHE A 181 11.47 -4.40 8.62
C PHE A 181 12.97 -4.10 8.61
N LYS A 182 13.53 -3.72 7.46
CA LYS A 182 14.95 -3.37 7.38
C LYS A 182 15.26 -2.16 8.27
N GLY A 183 16.10 -2.39 9.29
CA GLY A 183 16.46 -1.38 10.29
C GLY A 183 15.30 -1.00 11.22
N VAL A 184 14.36 -1.92 11.44
CA VAL A 184 13.20 -1.78 12.34
C VAL A 184 13.25 -2.89 13.37
N SER A 185 13.17 -2.56 14.63
CA SER A 185 13.19 -3.52 15.76
C SER A 185 11.82 -3.70 16.43
N LYS A 186 10.97 -2.67 16.36
CA LYS A 186 9.65 -2.67 16.99
C LYS A 186 8.67 -1.78 16.22
N ILE A 187 7.50 -2.33 15.91
CA ILE A 187 6.38 -1.56 15.35
C ILE A 187 5.15 -1.69 16.24
N TYR A 188 4.23 -0.77 16.07
CA TYR A 188 2.93 -0.74 16.72
C TYR A 188 1.83 -1.07 15.72
N ILE A 189 1.05 -2.09 16.01
CA ILE A 189 -0.16 -2.49 15.28
C ILE A 189 -1.22 -2.78 16.33
N LYS A 190 -2.35 -2.10 16.29
CA LYS A 190 -3.43 -2.28 17.27
C LYS A 190 -4.70 -2.75 16.59
N GLU A 191 -5.56 -3.42 17.35
CA GLU A 191 -6.91 -3.76 16.91
C GLU A 191 -6.92 -4.35 15.49
N VAL A 192 -6.12 -5.40 15.29
CA VAL A 192 -5.80 -5.98 13.99
C VAL A 192 -6.56 -7.26 13.74
N SER A 193 -7.06 -7.47 12.53
CA SER A 193 -7.53 -8.79 12.06
C SER A 193 -6.39 -9.63 11.52
N ASP A 194 -6.47 -10.96 11.69
CA ASP A 194 -5.52 -11.89 11.08
C ASP A 194 -5.98 -12.36 9.70
N ILE A 195 -5.04 -12.93 8.95
CA ILE A 195 -5.22 -13.31 7.54
C ILE A 195 -5.02 -14.82 7.40
N ASN A 196 -5.98 -15.51 6.80
CA ASN A 196 -5.81 -16.89 6.31
C ASN A 196 -5.16 -16.84 4.93
N LEU A 197 -4.19 -17.74 4.70
CA LEU A 197 -3.46 -17.82 3.44
C LEU A 197 -3.76 -19.10 2.70
N SER A 198 -3.75 -19.00 1.36
CA SER A 198 -3.87 -20.13 0.44
C SER A 198 -3.05 -19.90 -0.83
N GLY A 199 -2.81 -20.94 -1.59
CA GLY A 199 -2.10 -20.86 -2.86
C GLY A 199 -0.66 -20.36 -2.69
N THR A 200 -0.32 -19.26 -3.36
CA THR A 200 1.04 -18.67 -3.38
C THR A 200 1.22 -17.50 -2.43
N ALA A 201 0.19 -17.11 -1.68
CA ALA A 201 0.27 -16.05 -0.68
C ALA A 201 1.23 -16.45 0.45
N LYS A 202 1.97 -15.48 0.98
CA LYS A 202 3.00 -15.68 2.00
C LYS A 202 2.81 -14.76 3.18
N ALA A 203 3.08 -15.27 4.38
CA ALA A 203 3.15 -14.46 5.57
C ALA A 203 4.42 -13.60 5.57
N ILE A 204 4.28 -12.33 5.89
CA ILE A 204 5.38 -11.41 6.20
C ILE A 204 5.57 -11.32 7.71
N LEU A 205 4.48 -11.11 8.47
CA LEU A 205 4.53 -11.07 9.93
C LEU A 205 3.51 -12.05 10.50
N THR A 206 3.99 -12.91 11.42
CA THR A 206 3.16 -13.88 12.12
C THR A 206 3.42 -13.78 13.62
N GLU A 207 2.38 -13.65 14.42
CA GLU A 207 2.44 -13.71 15.88
C GLU A 207 1.46 -14.77 16.40
N ASN A 208 1.88 -15.58 17.35
CA ASN A 208 1.05 -16.62 17.95
C ASN A 208 0.30 -17.48 16.90
N ARG A 209 0.96 -17.82 15.80
CA ARG A 209 0.41 -18.54 14.62
C ARG A 209 -0.68 -17.77 13.86
N LYS A 210 -0.83 -16.46 14.10
CA LYS A 210 -1.76 -15.57 13.40
C LYS A 210 -0.97 -14.70 12.43
N VAL A 211 -1.35 -14.69 11.16
CA VAL A 211 -0.70 -13.86 10.15
C VAL A 211 -1.31 -12.47 10.21
N LEU A 212 -0.50 -11.47 10.54
CA LEU A 212 -0.94 -10.07 10.63
C LEU A 212 -0.65 -9.30 9.34
N ILE A 213 0.45 -9.66 8.66
CA ILE A 213 0.87 -9.05 7.39
C ILE A 213 1.21 -10.16 6.41
N ALA A 214 0.74 -10.03 5.17
CA ALA A 214 0.97 -10.99 4.10
C ALA A 214 1.22 -10.32 2.76
N ASP A 215 1.78 -11.06 1.81
CA ASP A 215 1.91 -10.64 0.43
C ASP A 215 1.63 -11.76 -0.58
N ASN A 216 1.45 -11.37 -1.84
CA ASN A 216 1.44 -12.29 -2.96
C ASN A 216 1.91 -11.62 -4.26
N LYS A 217 2.74 -12.33 -5.02
CA LYS A 217 3.00 -11.99 -6.42
C LYS A 217 1.91 -12.61 -7.29
N TYR A 218 1.12 -11.77 -7.94
CA TYR A 218 0.00 -12.22 -8.75
C TYR A 218 0.15 -11.80 -10.22
N GLY A 219 0.47 -12.75 -11.07
CA GLY A 219 0.84 -12.46 -12.46
C GLY A 219 2.11 -11.61 -12.52
N LYS A 220 2.00 -10.41 -13.12
CA LYS A 220 3.08 -9.42 -13.13
C LYS A 220 3.02 -8.42 -11.96
N GLY A 221 1.95 -8.44 -11.19
CA GLY A 221 1.68 -7.49 -10.12
C GLY A 221 1.99 -8.03 -8.73
N TYR A 222 1.60 -7.26 -7.77
CA TYR A 222 1.89 -7.51 -6.37
C TYR A 222 0.71 -7.10 -5.49
N VAL A 223 0.45 -7.88 -4.44
CA VAL A 223 -0.56 -7.59 -3.42
C VAL A 223 0.10 -7.63 -2.06
N PHE A 224 -0.08 -6.57 -1.30
CA PHE A 224 0.26 -6.46 0.12
C PHE A 224 -1.03 -6.40 0.94
N ALA A 225 -1.07 -7.04 2.09
CA ALA A 225 -2.22 -7.02 2.99
C ALA A 225 -1.80 -6.96 4.46
N ILE A 226 -2.50 -6.15 5.22
CA ILE A 226 -2.41 -6.04 6.68
C ILE A 226 -3.81 -5.85 7.26
N GLY A 227 -4.05 -6.37 8.46
CA GLY A 227 -5.34 -6.32 9.13
C GLY A 227 -5.62 -5.06 9.96
N ASP A 228 -4.88 -3.98 9.75
CA ASP A 228 -4.98 -2.69 10.45
C ASP A 228 -4.64 -1.56 9.46
N PRO A 229 -5.32 -0.43 9.46
CA PRO A 229 -4.92 0.75 8.69
C PRO A 229 -3.51 1.28 9.02
N TRP A 230 -2.95 0.92 10.14
CA TRP A 230 -1.56 0.93 10.63
C TRP A 230 -0.77 2.23 10.47
N ILE A 231 -0.80 2.88 9.30
CA ILE A 231 0.09 3.99 8.94
C ILE A 231 -0.63 5.32 9.11
N TYR A 232 -1.15 5.55 10.29
CA TYR A 232 -1.78 6.81 10.69
C TYR A 232 -0.76 7.92 10.93
N ASN A 233 -1.18 9.16 10.77
CA ASN A 233 -0.35 10.33 11.04
C ASN A 233 0.27 10.31 12.44
N GLU A 234 -0.54 10.04 13.48
CA GLU A 234 -0.09 10.03 14.87
C GLU A 234 0.91 8.94 15.21
N TYR A 235 1.00 7.89 14.39
CA TYR A 235 1.98 6.81 14.61
C TYR A 235 3.24 7.00 13.77
N ILE A 236 3.14 7.66 12.63
CA ILE A 236 4.29 7.99 11.79
C ILE A 236 5.15 9.08 12.43
N ASP A 237 4.54 10.14 12.95
CA ASP A 237 5.25 11.31 13.49
C ASP A 237 5.41 11.28 15.01
N HIS A 238 5.05 10.18 15.68
CA HIS A 238 5.12 10.04 17.13
C HIS A 238 4.26 11.02 17.93
N ASP A 239 3.24 11.61 17.33
CA ASP A 239 2.33 12.51 18.05
C ASP A 239 1.64 11.82 19.23
N ARG A 240 1.40 10.51 19.11
CA ARG A 240 0.83 9.67 20.18
C ARG A 240 1.67 8.43 20.50
N LEU A 241 2.61 8.05 19.62
CA LEU A 241 3.37 6.81 19.76
C LEU A 241 4.75 7.11 20.36
N PRO A 242 5.20 6.38 21.40
CA PRO A 242 6.55 6.53 21.94
C PRO A 242 7.62 6.34 20.87
N GLU A 243 8.72 7.12 20.95
CA GLU A 243 9.84 7.09 19.99
C GLU A 243 10.52 5.71 19.85
N THR A 244 10.30 4.81 20.80
CA THR A 244 10.81 3.44 20.73
C THR A 244 10.12 2.57 19.69
N PHE A 245 9.01 3.02 19.11
CA PHE A 245 8.34 2.38 17.98
C PHE A 245 8.81 3.00 16.66
N GLU A 246 9.03 2.18 15.66
CA GLU A 246 9.65 2.60 14.39
C GLU A 246 8.67 2.52 13.21
N ASN A 247 7.40 2.88 13.45
CA ASN A 247 6.35 2.85 12.43
C ASN A 247 6.69 3.72 11.23
N ARG A 248 7.29 4.91 11.43
CA ARG A 248 7.75 5.75 10.34
C ARG A 248 8.74 5.04 9.44
N LYS A 249 9.75 4.37 10.04
CA LYS A 249 10.75 3.62 9.26
C LYS A 249 10.14 2.47 8.49
N ALA A 250 9.19 1.75 9.10
CA ALA A 250 8.45 0.70 8.43
C ALA A 250 7.56 1.24 7.30
N ALA A 251 6.92 2.42 7.47
CA ALA A 251 6.16 3.09 6.41
C ALA A 251 7.05 3.51 5.23
N GLU A 252 8.27 4.02 5.49
CA GLU A 252 9.27 4.33 4.46
C GLU A 252 9.68 3.07 3.68
N ASN A 253 9.93 1.96 4.38
CA ASN A 253 10.28 0.68 3.77
C ASN A 253 9.12 0.11 2.94
N LEU A 254 7.87 0.17 3.45
CA LEU A 254 6.68 -0.24 2.69
C LEU A 254 6.54 0.60 1.41
N THR A 255 6.70 1.91 1.53
CA THR A 255 6.65 2.81 0.37
C THR A 255 7.69 2.42 -0.68
N ASP A 256 8.93 2.13 -0.28
CA ASP A 256 9.98 1.66 -1.19
C ASP A 256 9.61 0.36 -1.89
N MET A 257 9.07 -0.61 -1.14
CA MET A 257 8.61 -1.89 -1.69
C MET A 257 7.50 -1.70 -2.73
N LEU A 258 6.46 -0.93 -2.40
CA LEU A 258 5.34 -0.68 -3.31
C LEU A 258 5.80 0.01 -4.60
N LEU A 259 6.69 1.01 -4.48
CA LEU A 259 7.26 1.72 -5.62
C LEU A 259 8.20 0.83 -6.46
N GLU A 260 8.96 -0.07 -5.83
CA GLU A 260 9.81 -1.03 -6.55
C GLU A 260 8.99 -1.98 -7.41
N TYR A 261 7.90 -2.53 -6.85
CA TYR A 261 7.00 -3.38 -7.63
C TYR A 261 6.29 -2.61 -8.75
N ALA A 262 5.91 -1.36 -8.51
CA ALA A 262 5.30 -0.50 -9.53
C ALA A 262 6.23 -0.17 -10.72
N LYS A 263 7.55 -0.13 -10.51
CA LYS A 263 8.55 0.11 -11.57
C LYS A 263 8.79 -1.11 -12.48
N LYS A 264 8.43 -2.32 -12.03
CA LYS A 264 8.62 -3.58 -12.79
C LYS A 264 7.54 -3.80 -13.86
N LYS A 265 6.67 -2.82 -14.06
CA LYS A 265 5.54 -2.84 -15.00
C LYS A 265 5.95 -2.72 -16.47
#